data_ae2d685a375452c30c8c1ce6162ad10f
#
_entry.id   ae2d685a375452c30c8c1ce6162ad10f
#
_cell.length_a   1.000
_cell.length_b   1.000
_cell.length_c   1.000
_cell.angle_alpha   90.00
_cell.angle_beta   90.00
_cell.angle_gamma   90.00
#
_symmetry.space_group_name_H-M   'P 1'
#
loop_
_entity.id
_entity.type
_entity.pdbx_description
1 polymer ?
#
loop_
_entity_poly.entity_id
_entity_poly.type
_entity_poly.pdbx_seq_one_letter_code
_entity_poly.pdbx_strand_id
1 'polypeptide(L)'
;MIRLGRVAVLLVCVLAFLGQGPPASTQRLGAKIWVGRYQEIEEYLRTAECVRAEIFGPDKPTRCTLRPGGLVGRMVWRSLKPGVYRGFRESYKAEIAAYEVDKLLTMDMVPPSVERQLEGNTGAAQLWVENVSGLKENPSPGESNRADWENQLARMTMFDNLIGYRDRSLGNMLRDAEWNLILLDHSRAFGTATELPRKMNRIDQGFWSKIESLTRNQLDAALRAWLADNEIQAILDRREKMRTEIKSLPR
;
A
#
# COMPACT_ATOMS: atom_id res chain seq x y z
N MET A 1 74.71 -49.45 2.16
CA MET A 1 74.46 -48.05 2.66
C MET A 1 73.43 -47.46 1.77
N ILE A 2 72.23 -47.41 2.24
CA ILE A 2 71.06 -46.84 1.50
C ILE A 2 70.69 -45.56 2.22
N ARG A 3 70.74 -44.38 1.52
CA ARG A 3 70.34 -43.10 2.04
C ARG A 3 68.84 -42.95 1.79
N LEU A 4 68.10 -42.82 2.87
CA LEU A 4 66.69 -42.38 2.84
C LEU A 4 66.59 -40.88 2.59
N GLY A 5 65.98 -40.46 1.48
CA GLY A 5 65.60 -39.08 1.22
C GLY A 5 64.33 -38.72 1.98
N ARG A 6 64.32 -37.63 2.74
CA ARG A 6 63.16 -37.05 3.38
C ARG A 6 62.40 -36.24 2.36
N VAL A 7 61.14 -36.66 2.06
CA VAL A 7 60.18 -35.86 1.29
C VAL A 7 59.48 -34.93 2.27
N ALA A 8 59.67 -33.61 2.13
CA ALA A 8 58.93 -32.61 2.86
C ALA A 8 57.59 -32.34 2.14
N VAL A 9 56.49 -32.70 2.79
CA VAL A 9 55.15 -32.35 2.30
C VAL A 9 54.82 -30.94 2.77
N LEU A 10 54.77 -30.00 1.83
CA LEU A 10 54.29 -28.62 2.07
C LEU A 10 52.77 -28.64 2.10
N LEU A 11 52.18 -28.44 3.28
CA LEU A 11 50.75 -28.26 3.46
C LEU A 11 50.41 -26.82 3.13
N VAL A 12 49.84 -26.59 1.95
CA VAL A 12 49.30 -25.24 1.57
C VAL A 12 47.92 -25.08 2.20
N CYS A 13 47.81 -24.31 3.30
CA CYS A 13 46.56 -23.88 3.84
C CYS A 13 45.96 -22.81 2.95
N VAL A 14 44.98 -23.17 2.14
CA VAL A 14 44.10 -22.19 1.45
C VAL A 14 43.11 -21.66 2.46
N LEU A 15 43.41 -20.46 2.99
CA LEU A 15 42.43 -19.65 3.76
C LEU A 15 41.36 -19.13 2.79
N ALA A 16 40.21 -19.80 2.78
CA ALA A 16 39.03 -19.28 2.12
C ALA A 16 38.56 -18.01 2.88
N PHE A 17 38.83 -16.84 2.34
CA PHE A 17 38.18 -15.59 2.72
C PHE A 17 36.71 -15.71 2.33
N LEU A 18 35.85 -16.08 3.28
CA LEU A 18 34.41 -15.87 3.18
C LEU A 18 34.19 -14.36 3.21
N GLY A 19 34.03 -13.75 2.05
CA GLY A 19 33.65 -12.37 1.89
C GLY A 19 32.31 -12.16 2.61
N GLN A 20 32.36 -11.51 3.78
CA GLN A 20 31.15 -10.93 4.38
C GLN A 20 30.69 -9.86 3.40
N GLY A 21 29.55 -10.12 2.72
CA GLY A 21 28.84 -9.08 1.98
C GLY A 21 28.58 -7.88 2.90
N PRO A 22 28.44 -6.67 2.35
CA PRO A 22 28.13 -5.50 3.16
C PRO A 22 26.91 -5.81 4.02
N PRO A 23 26.89 -5.37 5.31
CA PRO A 23 25.74 -5.60 6.16
C PRO A 23 24.52 -5.03 5.43
N ALA A 24 23.47 -5.84 5.26
CA ALA A 24 22.20 -5.40 4.75
C ALA A 24 21.84 -4.14 5.56
N SER A 25 21.71 -3.01 4.88
CA SER A 25 21.27 -1.79 5.51
C SER A 25 20.01 -2.14 6.25
N THR A 26 20.01 -2.03 7.57
CA THR A 26 18.83 -2.14 8.41
C THR A 26 17.97 -0.93 8.03
N GLN A 27 17.28 -1.03 6.91
CA GLN A 27 16.23 -0.10 6.54
C GLN A 27 15.25 -0.18 7.70
N ARG A 28 15.19 0.86 8.52
CA ARG A 28 14.15 0.96 9.54
C ARG A 28 12.85 0.96 8.76
N LEU A 29 12.17 -0.18 8.75
CA LEU A 29 10.94 -0.40 7.97
C LEU A 29 9.80 0.52 8.43
N GLY A 30 10.02 1.38 9.40
CA GLY A 30 9.03 2.27 9.94
C GLY A 30 7.73 1.51 10.23
N ALA A 31 6.60 2.17 10.06
CA ALA A 31 5.30 1.51 10.18
C ALA A 31 4.91 0.70 8.93
N LYS A 32 5.58 0.89 7.78
CA LYS A 32 5.26 0.24 6.49
C LYS A 32 5.92 -1.12 6.34
N ILE A 33 5.64 -2.02 7.26
CA ILE A 33 6.26 -3.36 7.34
C ILE A 33 6.00 -4.26 6.13
N TRP A 34 5.07 -3.88 5.24
CA TRP A 34 4.68 -4.64 4.05
C TRP A 34 5.57 -4.36 2.84
N VAL A 35 6.34 -3.28 2.85
CA VAL A 35 7.20 -2.92 1.72
C VAL A 35 8.24 -4.01 1.48
N GLY A 36 8.23 -4.57 0.27
CA GLY A 36 9.07 -5.72 -0.10
C GLY A 36 8.59 -7.09 0.43
N ARG A 37 7.46 -7.14 1.16
CA ARG A 37 6.89 -8.37 1.75
C ARG A 37 5.40 -8.55 1.43
N TYR A 38 4.93 -8.02 0.32
CA TYR A 38 3.51 -7.97 -0.02
C TYR A 38 2.84 -9.35 0.03
N GLN A 39 3.37 -10.34 -0.69
CA GLN A 39 2.78 -11.67 -0.77
C GLN A 39 2.71 -12.37 0.60
N GLU A 40 3.76 -12.22 1.41
CA GLU A 40 3.83 -12.81 2.75
C GLU A 40 2.75 -12.23 3.68
N ILE A 41 2.58 -10.91 3.66
CA ILE A 41 1.56 -10.22 4.46
C ILE A 41 0.15 -10.53 3.94
N GLU A 42 -0.05 -10.53 2.62
CA GLU A 42 -1.34 -10.88 2.00
C GLU A 42 -1.80 -12.29 2.40
N GLU A 43 -0.91 -13.28 2.27
CA GLU A 43 -1.23 -14.67 2.64
C GLU A 43 -1.52 -14.80 4.13
N TYR A 44 -0.75 -14.11 4.97
CA TYR A 44 -1.00 -14.08 6.40
C TYR A 44 -2.36 -13.46 6.73
N LEU A 45 -2.74 -12.35 6.09
CA LEU A 45 -4.05 -11.72 6.30
C LEU A 45 -5.21 -12.63 5.85
N ARG A 46 -5.02 -13.47 4.82
CA ARG A 46 -6.04 -14.43 4.37
C ARG A 46 -6.27 -15.55 5.36
N THR A 47 -5.21 -16.04 6.01
CA THR A 47 -5.21 -17.33 6.72
C THR A 47 -5.08 -17.23 8.24
N ALA A 48 -4.47 -16.16 8.78
CA ALA A 48 -4.19 -16.02 10.19
C ALA A 48 -5.46 -16.09 11.05
N GLU A 49 -5.41 -16.81 12.17
CA GLU A 49 -6.53 -16.94 13.08
C GLU A 49 -6.86 -15.62 13.78
N CYS A 50 -8.13 -15.22 13.71
CA CYS A 50 -8.67 -14.11 14.47
C CYS A 50 -9.07 -14.64 15.87
N VAL A 51 -8.29 -14.33 16.89
CA VAL A 51 -8.55 -14.82 18.25
C VAL A 51 -9.45 -13.90 19.07
N ARG A 52 -9.61 -12.65 18.62
CA ARG A 52 -10.53 -11.68 19.23
C ARG A 52 -11.01 -10.69 18.18
N ALA A 53 -12.33 -10.57 18.04
CA ALA A 53 -13.00 -9.65 17.14
C ALA A 53 -13.72 -8.54 17.94
N GLU A 54 -13.51 -7.28 17.57
CA GLU A 54 -14.12 -6.12 18.23
C GLU A 54 -14.64 -5.15 17.19
N ILE A 55 -15.92 -4.80 17.26
CA ILE A 55 -16.50 -3.76 16.39
C ILE A 55 -16.09 -2.39 16.95
N PHE A 56 -15.66 -1.48 16.06
CA PHE A 56 -15.27 -0.13 16.46
C PHE A 56 -15.68 0.92 15.40
N GLY A 57 -15.71 2.18 15.82
CA GLY A 57 -15.98 3.30 14.91
C GLY A 57 -17.42 3.38 14.37
N PRO A 58 -17.73 4.45 13.62
CA PRO A 58 -19.09 4.75 13.16
C PRO A 58 -19.60 3.78 12.08
N ASP A 59 -18.73 3.28 11.20
CA ASP A 59 -19.09 2.37 10.12
C ASP A 59 -18.92 0.89 10.50
N LYS A 60 -18.74 0.65 11.79
CA LYS A 60 -18.69 -0.67 12.43
C LYS A 60 -17.71 -1.66 11.79
N PRO A 61 -16.50 -1.25 11.40
CA PRO A 61 -15.48 -2.22 11.00
C PRO A 61 -15.12 -3.10 12.20
N THR A 62 -14.67 -4.32 11.92
CA THR A 62 -14.21 -5.25 12.94
C THR A 62 -12.69 -5.21 13.05
N ARG A 63 -12.17 -4.84 14.22
CA ARG A 63 -10.76 -5.03 14.54
C ARG A 63 -10.56 -6.45 15.01
N CYS A 64 -9.68 -7.16 14.33
CA CYS A 64 -9.36 -8.53 14.63
C CYS A 64 -7.95 -8.60 15.21
N THR A 65 -7.82 -9.09 16.45
CA THR A 65 -6.52 -9.47 17.02
C THR A 65 -6.18 -10.86 16.49
N LEU A 66 -5.02 -10.98 15.87
CA LEU A 66 -4.53 -12.23 15.30
C LEU A 66 -3.75 -13.05 16.33
N ARG A 67 -3.60 -14.36 16.09
CA ARG A 67 -2.85 -15.25 17.00
C ARG A 67 -1.45 -14.70 17.26
N PRO A 68 -1.00 -14.59 18.54
CA PRO A 68 0.33 -14.11 18.90
C PRO A 68 1.46 -14.94 18.24
N GLY A 69 2.59 -14.27 17.98
CA GLY A 69 3.78 -14.91 17.37
C GLY A 69 3.77 -14.97 15.84
N GLY A 70 2.74 -14.44 15.18
CA GLY A 70 2.67 -14.34 13.72
C GLY A 70 3.31 -13.06 13.18
N LEU A 71 3.16 -12.84 11.86
CA LEU A 71 3.79 -11.73 11.13
C LEU A 71 3.25 -10.36 11.55
N VAL A 72 1.95 -10.27 11.83
CA VAL A 72 1.26 -9.04 12.23
C VAL A 72 0.28 -9.36 13.36
N GLY A 73 0.06 -8.40 14.26
CA GLY A 73 -0.77 -8.61 15.44
C GLY A 73 -2.26 -8.36 15.22
N ARG A 74 -2.62 -7.52 14.26
CA ARG A 74 -4.00 -7.08 14.06
C ARG A 74 -4.34 -6.84 12.59
N MET A 75 -5.63 -6.94 12.27
CA MET A 75 -6.20 -6.49 10.99
C MET A 75 -7.53 -5.77 11.22
N VAL A 76 -7.93 -4.96 10.27
CA VAL A 76 -9.30 -4.44 10.14
C VAL A 76 -10.03 -5.27 9.12
N TRP A 77 -11.23 -5.72 9.44
CA TRP A 77 -12.09 -6.42 8.51
C TRP A 77 -13.38 -5.64 8.28
N ARG A 78 -13.76 -5.50 6.99
CA ARG A 78 -14.97 -4.79 6.54
C ARG A 78 -15.74 -5.63 5.54
N SER A 79 -17.00 -5.96 5.85
CA SER A 79 -17.89 -6.76 4.99
C SER A 79 -18.88 -5.93 4.18
N LEU A 80 -18.57 -4.66 3.91
CA LEU A 80 -19.46 -3.77 3.19
C LEU A 80 -19.64 -4.23 1.75
N LYS A 81 -20.70 -4.95 1.46
CA LYS A 81 -21.00 -5.46 0.12
C LYS A 81 -21.17 -4.31 -0.87
N PRO A 82 -20.81 -4.51 -2.17
CA PRO A 82 -21.05 -3.49 -3.19
C PRO A 82 -22.50 -3.01 -3.19
N GLY A 83 -22.72 -1.71 -3.02
CA GLY A 83 -24.07 -1.14 -2.93
C GLY A 83 -24.06 0.38 -2.75
N VAL A 84 -25.27 0.94 -2.59
CA VAL A 84 -25.47 2.36 -2.28
C VAL A 84 -25.87 2.48 -0.82
N TYR A 85 -25.08 3.17 -0.02
CA TYR A 85 -25.27 3.39 1.40
C TYR A 85 -25.30 4.90 1.68
N ARG A 86 -26.41 5.39 2.25
CA ARG A 86 -26.59 6.83 2.55
C ARG A 86 -26.30 7.74 1.34
N GLY A 87 -26.65 7.27 0.13
CA GLY A 87 -26.44 8.03 -1.11
C GLY A 87 -25.03 7.88 -1.72
N PHE A 88 -24.11 7.15 -1.11
CA PHE A 88 -22.77 6.88 -1.61
C PHE A 88 -22.65 5.42 -2.06
N ARG A 89 -22.01 5.20 -3.20
CA ARG A 89 -21.59 3.87 -3.58
C ARG A 89 -20.39 3.46 -2.72
N GLU A 90 -20.49 2.31 -2.09
CA GLU A 90 -19.45 1.78 -1.21
C GLU A 90 -19.24 0.28 -1.45
N SER A 91 -18.03 -0.20 -1.26
CA SER A 91 -17.67 -1.60 -1.46
C SER A 91 -16.40 -1.99 -0.73
N TYR A 92 -16.41 -3.17 -0.06
CA TYR A 92 -15.17 -3.76 0.42
C TYR A 92 -14.19 -4.08 -0.72
N LYS A 93 -14.71 -4.32 -1.94
CA LYS A 93 -13.88 -4.58 -3.11
C LYS A 93 -13.06 -3.35 -3.53
N ALA A 94 -13.58 -2.14 -3.29
CA ALA A 94 -12.85 -0.91 -3.56
C ALA A 94 -11.63 -0.74 -2.63
N GLU A 95 -11.69 -1.21 -1.38
CA GLU A 95 -10.53 -1.25 -0.49
C GLU A 95 -9.40 -2.12 -1.05
N ILE A 96 -9.74 -3.30 -1.57
CA ILE A 96 -8.78 -4.23 -2.18
C ILE A 96 -8.25 -3.63 -3.49
N ALA A 97 -9.13 -3.11 -4.34
CA ALA A 97 -8.74 -2.49 -5.60
C ALA A 97 -7.79 -1.29 -5.41
N ALA A 98 -7.98 -0.47 -4.36
CA ALA A 98 -7.08 0.63 -4.03
C ALA A 98 -5.69 0.13 -3.67
N TYR A 99 -5.58 -0.92 -2.87
CA TYR A 99 -4.30 -1.56 -2.57
C TYR A 99 -3.64 -2.15 -3.83
N GLU A 100 -4.40 -2.81 -4.71
CA GLU A 100 -3.86 -3.37 -5.95
C GLU A 100 -3.30 -2.26 -6.88
N VAL A 101 -3.98 -1.11 -6.99
CA VAL A 101 -3.48 0.04 -7.75
C VAL A 101 -2.24 0.65 -7.09
N ASP A 102 -2.22 0.78 -5.75
CA ASP A 102 -1.06 1.23 -4.99
C ASP A 102 0.16 0.34 -5.26
N LYS A 103 -0.04 -0.98 -5.24
CA LYS A 103 1.00 -1.99 -5.53
C LYS A 103 1.51 -1.90 -6.96
N LEU A 104 0.62 -1.75 -7.97
CA LEU A 104 1.01 -1.53 -9.37
C LEU A 104 1.89 -0.28 -9.53
N LEU A 105 1.58 0.78 -8.80
CA LEU A 105 2.30 2.04 -8.84
C LEU A 105 3.53 2.07 -7.92
N THR A 106 3.73 1.04 -7.09
CA THR A 106 4.76 1.02 -6.04
C THR A 106 4.77 2.31 -5.23
N MET A 107 3.56 2.74 -4.80
CA MET A 107 3.37 3.97 -4.03
C MET A 107 3.60 3.74 -2.54
N ASP A 108 3.26 2.52 -2.06
CA ASP A 108 3.46 2.06 -0.68
C ASP A 108 2.76 2.93 0.38
N MET A 109 1.59 3.47 0.05
CA MET A 109 0.80 4.27 0.98
C MET A 109 -0.48 3.58 1.44
N VAL A 110 -1.01 2.60 0.68
CA VAL A 110 -2.20 1.85 1.05
C VAL A 110 -1.77 0.52 1.71
N PRO A 111 -2.19 0.24 2.95
CA PRO A 111 -1.86 -1.03 3.61
C PRO A 111 -2.43 -2.23 2.85
N PRO A 112 -1.74 -3.38 2.86
CA PRO A 112 -2.23 -4.62 2.24
C PRO A 112 -3.67 -4.93 2.64
N SER A 113 -4.48 -5.19 1.61
CA SER A 113 -5.91 -5.50 1.74
C SER A 113 -6.25 -6.70 0.88
N VAL A 114 -6.85 -7.73 1.47
CA VAL A 114 -7.19 -8.98 0.78
C VAL A 114 -8.65 -9.37 1.04
N GLU A 115 -9.23 -10.14 0.13
CA GLU A 115 -10.53 -10.75 0.40
C GLU A 115 -10.39 -11.84 1.46
N ARG A 116 -11.31 -11.83 2.43
CA ARG A 116 -11.37 -12.81 3.50
C ARG A 116 -12.80 -13.06 3.95
N GLN A 117 -13.09 -14.31 4.29
CA GLN A 117 -14.30 -14.65 5.02
C GLN A 117 -14.05 -14.61 6.53
N LEU A 118 -14.95 -13.96 7.26
CA LEU A 118 -14.99 -13.94 8.70
C LEU A 118 -16.45 -14.11 9.15
N GLU A 119 -16.71 -15.05 10.05
CA GLU A 119 -18.06 -15.33 10.57
C GLU A 119 -19.13 -15.52 9.47
N GLY A 120 -18.75 -16.23 8.39
CA GLY A 120 -19.66 -16.52 7.26
C GLY A 120 -19.88 -15.36 6.28
N ASN A 121 -19.28 -14.20 6.50
CA ASN A 121 -19.36 -13.05 5.60
C ASN A 121 -18.05 -12.81 4.86
N THR A 122 -18.14 -12.41 3.58
CA THR A 122 -16.97 -12.00 2.78
C THR A 122 -16.73 -10.50 2.92
N GLY A 123 -15.47 -10.11 3.07
CA GLY A 123 -15.08 -8.72 3.22
C GLY A 123 -13.59 -8.49 2.92
N ALA A 124 -13.15 -7.24 3.04
CA ALA A 124 -11.74 -6.88 2.98
C ALA A 124 -11.09 -7.01 4.36
N ALA A 125 -10.01 -7.77 4.44
CA ALA A 125 -9.09 -7.80 5.58
C ALA A 125 -7.88 -6.91 5.23
N GLN A 126 -7.75 -5.78 5.91
CA GLN A 126 -6.66 -4.83 5.75
C GLN A 126 -5.70 -4.90 6.92
N LEU A 127 -4.41 -4.82 6.65
CA LEU A 127 -3.38 -4.73 7.68
C LEU A 127 -3.68 -3.55 8.63
N TRP A 128 -3.75 -3.84 9.94
CA TRP A 128 -3.70 -2.79 10.95
C TRP A 128 -2.27 -2.30 11.09
N VAL A 129 -2.02 -1.05 10.73
CA VAL A 129 -0.68 -0.46 10.82
C VAL A 129 -0.43 -0.01 12.25
N GLU A 130 0.66 -0.49 12.82
CA GLU A 130 1.11 -0.13 14.17
C GLU A 130 2.06 1.08 14.15
N ASN A 131 2.27 1.71 15.30
CA ASN A 131 3.19 2.83 15.49
C ASN A 131 2.90 4.04 14.56
N VAL A 132 1.64 4.35 14.41
CA VAL A 132 1.15 5.46 13.58
C VAL A 132 0.31 6.43 14.39
N SER A 133 0.20 7.66 13.92
CA SER A 133 -0.63 8.72 14.47
C SER A 133 -1.56 9.30 13.41
N GLY A 134 -2.75 9.74 13.81
CA GLY A 134 -3.66 10.47 12.94
C GLY A 134 -3.17 11.90 12.68
N LEU A 135 -3.61 12.47 11.56
CA LEU A 135 -3.21 13.85 11.16
C LEU A 135 -4.04 14.94 11.78
N LYS A 136 -5.15 14.65 12.48
CA LYS A 136 -6.03 15.68 13.04
C LYS A 136 -5.33 16.59 14.05
N GLU A 137 -4.45 16.03 14.87
CA GLU A 137 -3.76 16.75 15.95
C GLU A 137 -2.46 17.40 15.47
N ASN A 138 -1.81 16.81 14.49
CA ASN A 138 -0.56 17.30 13.92
C ASN A 138 -0.54 17.03 12.41
N PRO A 139 -1.08 17.97 11.59
CA PRO A 139 -1.31 17.73 10.16
C PRO A 139 -0.08 17.91 9.26
N SER A 140 1.01 18.45 9.77
CA SER A 140 2.21 18.70 8.96
C SER A 140 3.51 18.56 9.75
N PRO A 141 4.60 18.10 9.12
CA PRO A 141 5.91 18.00 9.75
C PRO A 141 6.57 19.38 9.94
N GLY A 142 7.64 19.38 10.73
CA GLY A 142 8.61 20.48 10.73
C GLY A 142 9.34 20.64 9.39
N GLU A 143 10.21 21.63 9.28
CA GLU A 143 10.86 22.00 8.01
C GLU A 143 11.71 20.88 7.40
N SER A 144 12.37 20.08 8.23
CA SER A 144 13.26 18.99 7.79
C SER A 144 12.56 17.94 6.92
N ASN A 145 11.30 17.69 7.15
CA ASN A 145 10.50 16.66 6.42
C ASN A 145 9.50 17.28 5.45
N ARG A 146 9.47 18.61 5.32
CA ARG A 146 8.44 19.31 4.55
C ARG A 146 8.44 18.94 3.08
N ALA A 147 9.59 18.90 2.43
CA ALA A 147 9.68 18.62 0.99
C ALA A 147 9.17 17.21 0.65
N ASP A 148 9.57 16.20 1.43
CA ASP A 148 9.13 14.82 1.24
C ASP A 148 7.63 14.67 1.54
N TRP A 149 7.14 15.36 2.58
CA TRP A 149 5.73 15.37 2.92
C TRP A 149 4.88 15.96 1.80
N GLU A 150 5.29 17.09 1.23
CA GLU A 150 4.60 17.72 0.10
C GLU A 150 4.60 16.83 -1.16
N ASN A 151 5.68 16.08 -1.40
CA ASN A 151 5.71 15.09 -2.48
C ASN A 151 4.74 13.93 -2.21
N GLN A 152 4.64 13.46 -0.97
CA GLN A 152 3.67 12.42 -0.58
C GLN A 152 2.22 12.93 -0.75
N LEU A 153 1.92 14.17 -0.37
CA LEU A 153 0.61 14.78 -0.59
C LEU A 153 0.28 14.96 -2.08
N ALA A 154 1.28 15.28 -2.91
CA ALA A 154 1.10 15.33 -4.36
C ALA A 154 0.77 13.92 -4.92
N ARG A 155 1.50 12.88 -4.53
CA ARG A 155 1.21 11.49 -4.91
C ARG A 155 -0.19 11.06 -4.47
N MET A 156 -0.58 11.36 -3.22
CA MET A 156 -1.93 11.09 -2.72
C MET A 156 -2.99 11.77 -3.59
N THR A 157 -2.81 13.06 -3.92
CA THR A 157 -3.75 13.81 -4.78
C THR A 157 -3.87 13.17 -6.15
N MET A 158 -2.76 12.79 -6.76
CA MET A 158 -2.73 12.09 -8.05
C MET A 158 -3.40 10.71 -7.96
N PHE A 159 -3.15 9.97 -6.89
CA PHE A 159 -3.77 8.67 -6.63
C PHE A 159 -5.29 8.79 -6.44
N ASP A 160 -5.76 9.70 -5.57
CA ASP A 160 -7.19 9.96 -5.35
C ASP A 160 -7.89 10.35 -6.65
N ASN A 161 -7.25 11.16 -7.52
CA ASN A 161 -7.77 11.49 -8.84
C ASN A 161 -7.85 10.26 -9.75
N LEU A 162 -6.83 9.42 -9.79
CA LEU A 162 -6.78 8.23 -10.62
C LEU A 162 -7.89 7.23 -10.25
N ILE A 163 -8.07 6.95 -8.95
CA ILE A 163 -9.08 6.01 -8.46
C ILE A 163 -10.48 6.63 -8.29
N GLY A 164 -10.61 7.94 -8.52
CA GLY A 164 -11.88 8.68 -8.40
C GLY A 164 -12.36 8.83 -6.95
N TYR A 165 -11.45 8.94 -5.97
CA TYR A 165 -11.77 9.00 -4.55
C TYR A 165 -12.02 10.42 -4.06
N ARG A 166 -13.27 10.72 -3.63
CA ARG A 166 -13.72 12.08 -3.25
C ARG A 166 -13.70 12.34 -1.75
N ASP A 167 -13.59 11.30 -0.92
CA ASP A 167 -13.85 11.35 0.53
C ASP A 167 -12.58 11.44 1.39
N ARG A 168 -11.45 11.90 0.82
CA ARG A 168 -10.20 12.06 1.56
C ARG A 168 -10.32 13.14 2.62
N SER A 169 -10.16 12.75 3.88
CA SER A 169 -10.13 13.64 5.04
C SER A 169 -8.93 13.29 5.94
N LEU A 170 -8.62 14.16 6.88
CA LEU A 170 -7.58 13.88 7.88
C LEU A 170 -7.88 12.64 8.74
N GLY A 171 -9.16 12.20 8.77
CA GLY A 171 -9.58 11.02 9.54
C GLY A 171 -9.18 9.69 8.92
N ASN A 172 -8.90 9.66 7.59
CA ASN A 172 -8.47 8.47 6.86
C ASN A 172 -7.04 8.62 6.30
N MET A 173 -6.24 9.40 7.02
CA MET A 173 -4.81 9.57 6.80
C MET A 173 -4.06 9.37 8.10
N LEU A 174 -3.03 8.54 8.06
CA LEU A 174 -2.11 8.30 9.17
C LEU A 174 -0.69 8.67 8.73
N ARG A 175 0.18 8.88 9.72
CA ARG A 175 1.61 9.00 9.51
C ARG A 175 2.39 8.17 10.52
N ASP A 176 3.57 7.70 10.17
CA ASP A 176 4.52 7.12 11.12
C ASP A 176 5.44 8.20 11.74
N ALA A 177 6.42 7.76 12.52
CA ALA A 177 7.38 8.64 13.19
C ALA A 177 8.28 9.39 12.19
N GLU A 178 8.56 8.78 11.03
CA GLU A 178 9.36 9.32 9.94
C GLU A 178 8.56 10.17 8.95
N TRP A 179 7.29 10.45 9.25
CA TRP A 179 6.36 11.19 8.40
C TRP A 179 6.03 10.50 7.06
N ASN A 180 6.06 9.17 7.04
CA ASN A 180 5.52 8.43 5.91
C ASN A 180 3.99 8.42 5.97
N LEU A 181 3.36 8.89 4.89
CA LEU A 181 1.90 8.95 4.76
C LEU A 181 1.31 7.56 4.51
N ILE A 182 0.21 7.25 5.20
CA ILE A 182 -0.57 6.02 5.06
C ILE A 182 -2.02 6.40 4.82
N LEU A 183 -2.62 5.81 3.79
CA LEU A 183 -3.97 6.12 3.31
C LEU A 183 -4.92 4.98 3.65
N LEU A 184 -6.06 5.33 4.22
CA LEU A 184 -7.09 4.39 4.65
C LEU A 184 -8.44 4.72 3.99
N ASP A 185 -9.39 3.77 4.11
CA ASP A 185 -10.81 3.96 3.82
C ASP A 185 -11.10 4.37 2.37
N HIS A 186 -10.87 3.45 1.44
CA HIS A 186 -11.12 3.65 0.01
C HIS A 186 -12.46 3.04 -0.46
N SER A 187 -13.36 2.69 0.46
CA SER A 187 -14.62 2.01 0.16
C SER A 187 -15.50 2.74 -0.87
N ARG A 188 -15.32 4.06 -1.02
CA ARG A 188 -16.05 4.96 -1.96
C ARG A 188 -15.30 5.28 -3.25
N ALA A 189 -14.17 4.62 -3.50
CA ALA A 189 -13.40 4.80 -4.73
C ALA A 189 -14.01 4.03 -5.93
N PHE A 190 -13.45 4.24 -7.10
CA PHE A 190 -13.75 3.50 -8.34
C PHE A 190 -15.17 3.67 -8.89
N GLY A 191 -15.82 4.80 -8.64
CA GLY A 191 -17.03 5.15 -9.40
C GLY A 191 -16.73 5.36 -10.89
N THR A 192 -17.78 5.30 -11.73
CA THR A 192 -17.68 5.50 -13.19
C THR A 192 -17.57 6.97 -13.60
N ALA A 193 -17.76 7.92 -12.67
CA ALA A 193 -17.54 9.34 -12.93
C ALA A 193 -16.08 9.60 -13.28
N THR A 194 -15.85 10.39 -14.32
CA THR A 194 -14.50 10.67 -14.84
C THR A 194 -13.97 12.05 -14.45
N GLU A 195 -14.76 12.87 -13.75
CA GLU A 195 -14.30 14.16 -13.22
C GLU A 195 -13.24 13.93 -12.14
N LEU A 196 -12.15 14.71 -12.20
CA LEU A 196 -11.10 14.65 -11.21
C LEU A 196 -11.60 15.15 -9.86
N PRO A 197 -11.50 14.35 -8.79
CA PRO A 197 -11.94 14.74 -7.44
C PRO A 197 -11.25 15.98 -6.88
N ARG A 198 -9.98 16.18 -7.26
CA ARG A 198 -9.09 17.19 -6.68
C ARG A 198 -8.32 17.94 -7.72
N LYS A 199 -8.18 19.25 -7.53
CA LYS A 199 -7.25 20.07 -8.32
C LYS A 199 -5.81 19.67 -8.00
N MET A 200 -4.99 19.51 -9.01
CA MET A 200 -3.56 19.25 -8.89
C MET A 200 -2.79 20.57 -8.97
N ASN A 201 -2.17 20.98 -7.86
CA ASN A 201 -1.33 22.19 -7.81
C ASN A 201 0.16 21.84 -7.84
N ARG A 202 0.50 20.59 -7.61
CA ARG A 202 1.86 20.04 -7.59
C ARG A 202 1.85 18.62 -8.15
N ILE A 203 2.88 18.26 -8.89
CA ILE A 203 3.04 16.95 -9.52
C ILE A 203 4.35 16.33 -9.07
N ASP A 204 4.30 15.07 -8.65
CA ASP A 204 5.46 14.21 -8.59
C ASP A 204 5.68 13.58 -9.97
N GLN A 205 6.69 14.03 -10.70
CA GLN A 205 6.95 13.60 -12.06
C GLN A 205 7.28 12.10 -12.18
N GLY A 206 8.01 11.56 -11.19
CA GLY A 206 8.33 10.13 -11.16
C GLY A 206 7.07 9.29 -10.97
N PHE A 207 6.17 9.74 -10.11
CA PHE A 207 4.89 9.06 -9.88
C PHE A 207 3.95 9.23 -11.07
N TRP A 208 3.91 10.42 -11.71
CA TRP A 208 3.16 10.63 -12.94
C TRP A 208 3.59 9.67 -14.04
N SER A 209 4.89 9.49 -14.24
CA SER A 209 5.41 8.56 -15.25
C SER A 209 4.91 7.13 -15.04
N LYS A 210 4.77 6.68 -13.78
CA LYS A 210 4.19 5.37 -13.45
C LYS A 210 2.70 5.32 -13.80
N ILE A 211 1.93 6.35 -13.44
CA ILE A 211 0.50 6.45 -13.79
C ILE A 211 0.32 6.46 -15.30
N GLU A 212 1.12 7.24 -16.00
CA GLU A 212 1.05 7.39 -17.45
C GLU A 212 1.36 6.09 -18.20
N SER A 213 2.25 5.27 -17.66
CA SER A 213 2.63 3.98 -18.22
C SER A 213 1.63 2.84 -17.99
N LEU A 214 0.63 3.03 -17.12
CA LEU A 214 -0.38 1.99 -16.85
C LEU A 214 -1.13 1.62 -18.13
N THR A 215 -1.18 0.33 -18.42
CA THR A 215 -1.93 -0.21 -19.56
C THR A 215 -3.26 -0.81 -19.12
N ARG A 216 -4.22 -0.91 -20.05
CA ARG A 216 -5.48 -1.62 -19.81
C ARG A 216 -5.22 -3.05 -19.35
N ASN A 217 -4.28 -3.76 -19.94
CA ASN A 217 -3.99 -5.15 -19.58
C ASN A 217 -3.47 -5.30 -18.16
N GLN A 218 -2.62 -4.37 -17.68
CA GLN A 218 -2.15 -4.36 -16.29
C GLN A 218 -3.29 -4.12 -15.31
N LEU A 219 -4.17 -3.16 -15.62
CA LEU A 219 -5.35 -2.88 -14.80
C LEU A 219 -6.33 -4.05 -14.80
N ASP A 220 -6.58 -4.67 -15.95
CA ASP A 220 -7.44 -5.86 -16.03
C ASP A 220 -6.90 -7.02 -15.21
N ALA A 221 -5.61 -7.30 -15.30
CA ALA A 221 -4.96 -8.38 -14.54
C ALA A 221 -5.07 -8.17 -13.01
N ALA A 222 -4.96 -6.93 -12.54
CA ALA A 222 -5.02 -6.62 -11.12
C ALA A 222 -6.44 -6.43 -10.58
N LEU A 223 -7.38 -5.92 -11.40
CA LEU A 223 -8.63 -5.36 -10.89
C LEU A 223 -9.91 -6.09 -11.30
N ARG A 224 -9.91 -6.96 -12.32
CA ARG A 224 -11.13 -7.65 -12.79
C ARG A 224 -11.86 -8.48 -11.74
N ALA A 225 -11.16 -8.96 -10.71
CA ALA A 225 -11.78 -9.65 -9.59
C ALA A 225 -12.60 -8.71 -8.70
N TRP A 226 -12.29 -7.42 -8.73
CA TRP A 226 -12.80 -6.42 -7.79
C TRP A 226 -13.73 -5.40 -8.43
N LEU A 227 -13.48 -5.02 -9.67
CA LEU A 227 -14.14 -3.93 -10.38
C LEU A 227 -14.80 -4.42 -11.68
N ALA A 228 -15.88 -3.75 -12.05
CA ALA A 228 -16.52 -3.93 -13.35
C ALA A 228 -15.69 -3.26 -14.47
N ASP A 229 -15.92 -3.68 -15.71
CA ASP A 229 -15.17 -3.20 -16.88
C ASP A 229 -15.25 -1.67 -17.07
N ASN A 230 -16.42 -1.08 -16.87
CA ASN A 230 -16.62 0.37 -16.94
C ASN A 230 -15.94 1.15 -15.80
N GLU A 231 -15.76 0.53 -14.63
CA GLU A 231 -15.00 1.14 -13.52
C GLU A 231 -13.50 1.14 -13.82
N ILE A 232 -12.99 0.07 -14.43
CA ILE A 232 -11.60 -0.01 -14.90
C ILE A 232 -11.38 1.00 -16.04
N GLN A 233 -12.32 1.11 -16.97
CA GLN A 233 -12.23 2.11 -18.04
C GLN A 233 -12.18 3.54 -17.48
N ALA A 234 -12.99 3.84 -16.46
CA ALA A 234 -12.99 5.16 -15.84
C ALA A 234 -11.64 5.54 -15.19
N ILE A 235 -10.80 4.57 -14.77
CA ILE A 235 -9.42 4.85 -14.31
C ILE A 235 -8.60 5.43 -15.47
N LEU A 236 -8.68 4.83 -16.65
CA LEU A 236 -7.96 5.31 -17.85
C LEU A 236 -8.49 6.67 -18.30
N ASP A 237 -9.78 6.88 -18.28
CA ASP A 237 -10.39 8.16 -18.66
C ASP A 237 -9.96 9.30 -17.72
N ARG A 238 -9.92 9.03 -16.40
CA ARG A 238 -9.38 9.99 -15.41
C ARG A 238 -7.90 10.25 -15.64
N ARG A 239 -7.10 9.23 -15.98
CA ARG A 239 -5.69 9.42 -16.33
C ARG A 239 -5.53 10.40 -17.51
N GLU A 240 -6.36 10.31 -18.56
CA GLU A 240 -6.30 11.24 -19.70
C GLU A 240 -6.67 12.68 -19.29
N LYS A 241 -7.66 12.83 -18.40
CA LYS A 241 -7.99 14.15 -17.82
C LYS A 241 -6.85 14.71 -16.97
N MET A 242 -6.20 13.86 -16.14
CA MET A 242 -5.00 14.25 -15.40
C MET A 242 -3.89 14.72 -16.35
N ARG A 243 -3.63 14.01 -17.44
CA ARG A 243 -2.65 14.42 -18.47
C ARG A 243 -2.95 15.82 -19.03
N THR A 244 -4.22 16.10 -19.29
CA THR A 244 -4.65 17.40 -19.80
C THR A 244 -4.45 18.50 -18.77
N GLU A 245 -4.83 18.25 -17.50
CA GLU A 245 -4.66 19.22 -16.41
C GLU A 245 -3.17 19.48 -16.13
N ILE A 246 -2.33 18.45 -16.10
CA ILE A 246 -0.88 18.58 -15.88
C ILE A 246 -0.22 19.46 -16.96
N LYS A 247 -0.62 19.32 -18.22
CA LYS A 247 -0.10 20.17 -19.33
C LYS A 247 -0.47 21.64 -19.17
N SER A 248 -1.53 21.96 -18.46
CA SER A 248 -2.00 23.33 -18.22
C SER A 248 -1.40 23.98 -16.97
N LEU A 249 -0.63 23.25 -16.15
CA LEU A 249 0.01 23.79 -14.96
C LEU A 249 1.13 24.78 -15.35
N PRO A 250 1.28 25.89 -14.61
CA PRO A 250 2.43 26.78 -14.77
C PRO A 250 3.74 25.99 -14.61
N ARG A 251 4.68 26.23 -15.49
CA ARG A 251 6.03 25.66 -15.41
C ARG A 251 6.87 26.43 -14.42
#